data_bc3eba2aedf8b5e90095d07e431bbeed
#
_entry.id   bc3eba2aedf8b5e90095d07e431bbeed
#
_cell.length_a   1.000
_cell.length_b   1.000
_cell.length_c   1.000
_cell.angle_alpha   90.00
_cell.angle_beta   90.00
_cell.angle_gamma   90.00
#
_symmetry.space_group_name_H-M   'P 1'
#
loop_
_entity.id
_entity.type
_entity.pdbx_description
1 polymer ?
#
loop_
_entity_poly.entity_id
_entity_poly.type
_entity_poly.pdbx_seq_one_letter_code
_entity_poly.pdbx_strand_id
1 'polypeptide(L)'
;LEMAEYYSKLKKSDRPRSISFFLYPDHHHGEYSVREVEEYYDWDNVAVILTLEHPSQSQLYWFNEDIMVSNAIGSFRWNVMGSDKLKSIFKRRLKENGVSIYNYMTDGPKLTDKAPGFHIIDHVIYHTTFDIPELVPAEGMKRSAKAFLGIIDDVNKLSLEDLR
;
A
#
# COMPACT_ATOMS: atom_id res chain seq x y z
N LEU A 1 0.59 -11.78 -4.15
CA LEU A 1 0.56 -12.76 -5.25
C LEU A 1 -0.81 -12.83 -5.93
N GLU A 2 -1.93 -12.88 -5.21
CA GLU A 2 -3.29 -12.96 -5.79
C GLU A 2 -3.63 -11.81 -6.74
N MET A 3 -3.22 -10.58 -6.41
CA MET A 3 -3.37 -9.44 -7.32
C MET A 3 -2.56 -9.62 -8.61
N ALA A 4 -1.34 -10.14 -8.53
CA ALA A 4 -0.52 -10.43 -9.71
C ALA A 4 -1.18 -11.50 -10.59
N GLU A 5 -1.71 -12.55 -9.97
CA GLU A 5 -2.48 -13.59 -10.68
C GLU A 5 -3.73 -13.02 -11.36
N TYR A 6 -4.49 -12.17 -10.66
CA TYR A 6 -5.67 -11.51 -11.22
C TYR A 6 -5.31 -10.71 -12.48
N TYR A 7 -4.32 -9.81 -12.38
CA TYR A 7 -3.93 -8.96 -13.52
C TYR A 7 -3.28 -9.75 -14.66
N SER A 8 -2.62 -10.88 -14.38
CA SER A 8 -2.03 -11.74 -15.43
C SER A 8 -3.09 -12.36 -16.32
N LYS A 9 -4.30 -12.60 -15.81
CA LYS A 9 -5.44 -13.20 -16.52
C LYS A 9 -6.25 -12.20 -17.35
N LEU A 10 -6.07 -10.89 -17.12
CA LEU A 10 -6.78 -9.85 -17.87
C LEU A 10 -6.21 -9.71 -19.29
N LYS A 11 -7.09 -9.44 -20.24
CA LYS A 11 -6.68 -9.07 -21.61
C LYS A 11 -5.93 -7.73 -21.59
N LYS A 12 -5.04 -7.53 -22.55
CA LYS A 12 -4.28 -6.29 -22.67
C LYS A 12 -5.19 -5.06 -22.82
N SER A 13 -6.34 -5.19 -23.47
CA SER A 13 -7.36 -4.15 -23.59
C SER A 13 -7.92 -3.68 -22.26
N ASP A 14 -7.95 -4.57 -21.28
CA ASP A 14 -8.53 -4.33 -19.95
C ASP A 14 -7.45 -3.87 -18.95
N ARG A 15 -6.20 -3.79 -19.41
CA ARG A 15 -5.03 -3.29 -18.68
C ARG A 15 -4.32 -2.21 -19.50
N PRO A 16 -4.79 -0.97 -19.52
CA PRO A 16 -4.19 0.09 -20.34
C PRO A 16 -2.76 0.43 -19.94
N ARG A 17 -2.35 0.10 -18.70
CA ARG A 17 -0.98 0.24 -18.21
C ARG A 17 -0.38 -1.09 -17.82
N SER A 18 0.92 -1.20 -17.97
CA SER A 18 1.69 -2.32 -17.40
C SER A 18 1.70 -2.24 -15.89
N ILE A 19 1.66 -3.38 -15.21
CA ILE A 19 1.76 -3.48 -13.76
C ILE A 19 2.96 -4.35 -13.44
N SER A 20 3.90 -3.81 -12.70
CA SER A 20 5.05 -4.52 -12.18
C SER A 20 4.83 -4.85 -10.72
N PHE A 21 5.13 -6.07 -10.32
CA PHE A 21 5.12 -6.50 -8.92
C PHE A 21 6.56 -6.68 -8.46
N PHE A 22 6.95 -5.89 -7.50
CA PHE A 22 8.29 -5.88 -6.98
C PHE A 22 8.29 -6.31 -5.51
N LEU A 23 9.05 -7.37 -5.20
CA LEU A 23 9.29 -7.86 -3.85
C LEU A 23 10.66 -7.37 -3.40
N TYR A 24 10.70 -6.64 -2.33
CA TYR A 24 11.84 -5.87 -1.93
C TYR A 24 12.18 -6.14 -0.45
N PRO A 25 13.19 -6.99 -0.22
CA PRO A 25 13.45 -7.55 1.12
C PRO A 25 14.47 -6.76 1.93
N ASP A 26 15.15 -5.78 1.35
CA ASP A 26 16.35 -5.17 1.91
C ASP A 26 16.21 -3.70 2.34
N HIS A 27 14.99 -3.23 2.55
CA HIS A 27 14.71 -1.83 2.91
C HIS A 27 15.34 -1.38 4.25
N HIS A 28 15.80 -2.32 5.08
CA HIS A 28 16.55 -2.05 6.31
C HIS A 28 18.07 -2.28 6.16
N HIS A 29 18.54 -2.70 4.99
CA HIS A 29 19.93 -3.12 4.77
C HIS A 29 20.63 -2.35 3.63
N GLY A 30 20.30 -1.07 3.48
CA GLY A 30 20.99 -0.19 2.50
C GLY A 30 20.25 0.02 1.19
N GLU A 31 19.02 -0.50 1.08
CA GLU A 31 18.12 -0.21 -0.06
C GLU A 31 18.71 -0.50 -1.46
N TYR A 32 19.51 -1.55 -1.57
CA TYR A 32 20.17 -1.91 -2.84
C TYR A 32 19.14 -2.20 -3.93
N SER A 33 18.08 -2.97 -3.60
CA SER A 33 17.01 -3.29 -4.56
C SER A 33 16.27 -2.04 -5.02
N VAL A 34 16.12 -1.03 -4.17
CA VAL A 34 15.48 0.25 -4.55
C VAL A 34 16.33 0.97 -5.59
N ARG A 35 17.64 1.03 -5.39
CA ARG A 35 18.57 1.68 -6.34
C ARG A 35 18.55 0.98 -7.70
N GLU A 36 18.55 -0.35 -7.72
CA GLU A 36 18.42 -1.12 -8.96
C GLU A 36 17.10 -0.82 -9.67
N VAL A 37 15.98 -0.75 -8.93
CA VAL A 37 14.67 -0.37 -9.49
C VAL A 37 14.69 1.06 -9.99
N GLU A 38 15.32 1.97 -9.28
CA GLU A 38 15.43 3.37 -9.69
C GLU A 38 16.23 3.57 -10.99
N GLU A 39 17.18 2.70 -11.27
CA GLU A 39 17.93 2.70 -12.52
C GLU A 39 17.19 2.02 -13.68
N TYR A 40 16.27 1.11 -13.38
CA TYR A 40 15.58 0.29 -14.37
C TYR A 40 14.39 0.99 -15.03
N TYR A 41 13.67 1.86 -14.32
CA TYR A 41 12.42 2.46 -14.80
C TYR A 41 12.64 3.86 -15.39
N ASP A 42 11.91 4.14 -16.47
CA ASP A 42 11.64 5.51 -16.93
C ASP A 42 10.54 6.12 -16.06
N TRP A 43 10.94 6.87 -15.05
CA TRP A 43 10.07 7.41 -14.00
C TRP A 43 9.05 8.42 -14.51
N ASP A 44 9.31 9.07 -15.64
CA ASP A 44 8.35 9.98 -16.29
C ASP A 44 7.12 9.23 -16.80
N ASN A 45 7.27 7.94 -17.07
CA ASN A 45 6.20 7.04 -17.50
C ASN A 45 5.59 6.20 -16.38
N VAL A 46 6.08 6.29 -15.14
CA VAL A 46 5.47 5.61 -13.99
C VAL A 46 4.29 6.42 -13.49
N ALA A 47 3.10 5.83 -13.55
CA ALA A 47 1.85 6.46 -13.14
C ALA A 47 1.72 6.55 -11.61
N VAL A 48 2.01 5.47 -10.90
CA VAL A 48 1.91 5.40 -9.44
C VAL A 48 2.73 4.24 -8.88
N ILE A 49 3.24 4.41 -7.69
CA ILE A 49 3.84 3.36 -6.87
C ILE A 49 2.91 3.05 -5.71
N LEU A 50 2.60 1.77 -5.52
CA LEU A 50 1.80 1.29 -4.40
C LEU A 50 2.68 0.42 -3.51
N THR A 51 3.08 0.95 -2.37
CA THR A 51 3.87 0.21 -1.38
C THR A 51 2.95 -0.38 -0.33
N LEU A 52 3.01 -1.70 -0.19
CA LEU A 52 2.21 -2.48 0.73
C LEU A 52 3.12 -3.02 1.83
N GLU A 53 3.05 -2.40 2.98
CA GLU A 53 3.72 -2.86 4.19
C GLU A 53 2.68 -3.04 5.29
N HIS A 54 2.62 -4.22 5.89
CA HIS A 54 1.61 -4.58 6.91
C HIS A 54 0.16 -4.23 6.52
N PRO A 55 -0.35 -4.72 5.38
CA PRO A 55 -1.67 -4.30 4.86
C PRO A 55 -2.86 -4.87 5.64
N SER A 56 -2.62 -5.59 6.72
CA SER A 56 -3.64 -6.11 7.64
C SER A 56 -3.04 -6.40 9.00
N GLN A 57 -3.70 -5.94 10.05
CA GLN A 57 -3.34 -6.22 11.44
C GLN A 57 -4.58 -6.20 12.31
N SER A 58 -4.61 -7.04 13.36
CA SER A 58 -5.60 -6.95 14.44
C SER A 58 -5.42 -5.67 15.24
N GLN A 59 -6.53 -5.05 15.66
CA GLN A 59 -6.45 -3.89 16.53
C GLN A 59 -5.92 -4.29 17.91
N LEU A 60 -4.83 -3.65 18.32
CA LEU A 60 -4.21 -3.81 19.63
C LEU A 60 -4.51 -2.59 20.51
N TYR A 61 -4.56 -2.81 21.81
CA TYR A 61 -4.68 -1.75 22.82
C TYR A 61 -4.06 -2.18 24.15
N TRP A 62 -3.64 -1.19 24.93
CA TRP A 62 -3.11 -1.41 26.27
C TRP A 62 -4.26 -1.49 27.28
N PHE A 63 -4.19 -2.47 28.14
CA PHE A 63 -5.10 -2.61 29.27
C PHE A 63 -4.35 -3.20 30.48
N ASN A 64 -4.26 -2.44 31.59
CA ASN A 64 -3.58 -2.86 32.82
C ASN A 64 -2.15 -3.42 32.57
N GLU A 65 -1.34 -2.68 31.83
CA GLU A 65 0.05 -3.06 31.48
C GLU A 65 0.18 -4.23 30.48
N ASP A 66 -0.92 -4.84 30.08
CA ASP A 66 -0.95 -5.91 29.08
C ASP A 66 -1.35 -5.40 27.69
N ILE A 67 -0.88 -6.09 26.64
CA ILE A 67 -1.35 -5.90 25.28
C ILE A 67 -2.55 -6.81 25.03
N MET A 68 -3.68 -6.20 24.76
CA MET A 68 -4.91 -6.88 24.40
C MET A 68 -5.11 -6.88 22.89
N VAL A 69 -5.50 -8.03 22.34
CA VAL A 69 -5.82 -8.20 20.93
C VAL A 69 -7.34 -8.21 20.77
N SER A 70 -7.88 -7.38 19.91
CA SER A 70 -9.29 -7.42 19.56
C SER A 70 -9.53 -8.14 18.24
N ASN A 71 -10.78 -8.56 18.00
CA ASN A 71 -11.20 -9.12 16.71
C ASN A 71 -11.42 -8.04 15.62
N ALA A 72 -11.24 -6.77 15.96
CA ALA A 72 -11.35 -5.69 14.99
C ALA A 72 -10.07 -5.60 14.14
N ILE A 73 -10.23 -5.14 12.90
CA ILE A 73 -9.10 -4.81 12.05
C ILE A 73 -8.55 -3.46 12.48
N GLY A 74 -7.24 -3.38 12.67
CA GLY A 74 -6.53 -2.17 13.06
C GLY A 74 -6.63 -1.07 12.02
N SER A 75 -6.30 0.13 12.47
CA SER A 75 -6.18 1.31 11.61
C SER A 75 -4.73 1.50 11.19
N PHE A 76 -4.53 2.01 9.99
CA PHE A 76 -3.21 2.17 9.40
C PHE A 76 -2.75 3.61 9.39
N ARG A 77 -1.45 3.81 9.36
CA ARG A 77 -0.83 5.04 8.88
C ARG A 77 -0.66 4.95 7.37
N TRP A 78 -0.63 6.07 6.73
CA TRP A 78 -0.41 6.15 5.30
C TRP A 78 0.35 7.40 4.92
N ASN A 79 1.05 7.29 3.82
CA ASN A 79 1.75 8.36 3.15
C ASN A 79 1.32 8.38 1.69
N VAL A 80 1.10 9.56 1.14
CA VAL A 80 0.76 9.71 -0.27
C VAL A 80 1.46 10.92 -0.85
N MET A 81 2.04 10.74 -2.03
CA MET A 81 2.67 11.76 -2.84
C MET A 81 1.97 11.81 -4.21
N GLY A 82 1.69 12.99 -4.69
CA GLY A 82 1.01 13.24 -5.96
C GLY A 82 -0.11 14.26 -5.82
N SER A 83 -0.93 14.39 -6.85
CA SER A 83 -2.02 15.36 -6.93
C SER A 83 -3.10 15.15 -5.87
N ASP A 84 -3.89 16.19 -5.60
CA ASP A 84 -5.05 16.08 -4.73
C ASP A 84 -6.12 15.13 -5.29
N LYS A 85 -6.17 14.98 -6.60
CA LYS A 85 -7.03 14.01 -7.28
C LYS A 85 -6.63 12.58 -6.91
N LEU A 86 -5.33 12.27 -6.95
CA LEU A 86 -4.78 10.97 -6.55
C LEU A 86 -5.06 10.71 -5.06
N LYS A 87 -4.79 11.68 -4.18
CA LYS A 87 -5.08 11.58 -2.75
C LYS A 87 -6.56 11.30 -2.47
N SER A 88 -7.46 11.94 -3.23
CA SER A 88 -8.91 11.72 -3.11
C SER A 88 -9.33 10.31 -3.51
N ILE A 89 -8.70 9.74 -4.55
CA ILE A 89 -8.92 8.35 -4.96
C ILE A 89 -8.54 7.40 -3.83
N PHE A 90 -7.36 7.55 -3.24
CA PHE A 90 -6.90 6.70 -2.15
C PHE A 90 -7.85 6.75 -0.95
N LYS A 91 -8.16 7.97 -0.47
CA LYS A 91 -9.11 8.15 0.66
C LYS A 91 -10.44 7.46 0.41
N ARG A 92 -11.00 7.68 -0.78
CA ARG A 92 -12.28 7.10 -1.15
C ARG A 92 -12.22 5.58 -1.18
N ARG A 93 -11.24 4.98 -1.87
CA ARG A 93 -11.13 3.53 -2.01
C ARG A 93 -10.85 2.81 -0.69
N LEU A 94 -10.03 3.40 0.17
CA LEU A 94 -9.81 2.87 1.52
C LEU A 94 -11.11 2.89 2.34
N LYS A 95 -11.81 4.02 2.34
CA LYS A 95 -13.10 4.18 3.04
C LYS A 95 -14.17 3.20 2.54
N GLU A 96 -14.35 3.08 1.23
CA GLU A 96 -15.32 2.19 0.60
C GLU A 96 -15.11 0.71 0.97
N ASN A 97 -13.86 0.34 1.25
CA ASN A 97 -13.50 -1.03 1.62
C ASN A 97 -13.30 -1.23 3.13
N GLY A 98 -13.63 -0.24 3.94
CA GLY A 98 -13.52 -0.34 5.41
C GLY A 98 -12.08 -0.46 5.91
N VAL A 99 -11.11 0.08 5.17
CA VAL A 99 -9.73 0.23 5.63
C VAL A 99 -9.64 1.53 6.42
N SER A 100 -9.46 1.41 7.73
CA SER A 100 -9.38 2.56 8.63
C SER A 100 -7.99 3.18 8.60
N ILE A 101 -7.94 4.51 8.65
CA ILE A 101 -6.71 5.28 8.68
C ILE A 101 -6.75 6.17 9.91
N TYR A 102 -5.76 6.06 10.79
CA TYR A 102 -5.66 6.89 11.99
C TYR A 102 -4.68 8.05 11.85
N ASN A 103 -3.73 7.95 10.95
CA ASN A 103 -2.75 9.01 10.73
C ASN A 103 -2.42 9.15 9.24
N TYR A 104 -2.27 10.40 8.82
CA TYR A 104 -1.80 10.77 7.50
C TYR A 104 -0.40 11.37 7.62
N MET A 105 0.55 10.78 6.92
CA MET A 105 1.94 11.22 6.90
C MET A 105 2.28 11.73 5.49
N THR A 106 2.80 12.94 5.41
CA THR A 106 3.27 13.51 4.14
C THR A 106 4.70 13.13 3.81
N ASP A 107 5.51 12.86 4.83
CA ASP A 107 6.97 12.69 4.73
C ASP A 107 7.43 11.33 5.27
N GLY A 108 6.53 10.34 5.34
CA GLY A 108 6.88 8.98 5.78
C GLY A 108 7.68 8.20 4.74
N PRO A 109 8.15 7.02 5.11
CA PRO A 109 8.93 6.18 4.22
C PRO A 109 8.14 5.84 2.95
N LYS A 110 8.78 5.97 1.82
CA LYS A 110 8.29 5.65 0.48
C LYS A 110 9.42 4.98 -0.28
N LEU A 111 9.06 4.14 -1.26
CA LEU A 111 10.07 3.44 -2.06
C LEU A 111 11.00 4.44 -2.77
N THR A 112 10.41 5.45 -3.39
CA THR A 112 11.13 6.51 -4.10
C THR A 112 10.23 7.74 -4.23
N ASP A 113 10.82 8.92 -4.44
CA ASP A 113 10.11 10.17 -4.71
C ASP A 113 10.04 10.54 -6.20
N LYS A 114 10.54 9.67 -7.06
CA LYS A 114 10.58 9.91 -8.52
C LYS A 114 9.22 9.83 -9.20
N ALA A 115 8.22 9.18 -8.57
CA ALA A 115 6.86 9.06 -9.10
C ALA A 115 5.82 9.24 -8.00
N PRO A 116 4.57 9.59 -8.35
CA PRO A 116 3.46 9.59 -7.40
C PRO A 116 3.34 8.25 -6.70
N GLY A 117 3.03 8.25 -5.42
CA GLY A 117 3.05 7.01 -4.67
C GLY A 117 2.14 7.01 -3.46
N PHE A 118 1.84 5.81 -3.00
CA PHE A 118 1.09 5.55 -1.80
C PHE A 118 1.76 4.44 -1.00
N HIS A 119 1.90 4.67 0.29
CA HIS A 119 2.45 3.71 1.24
C HIS A 119 1.48 3.53 2.40
N ILE A 120 1.07 2.30 2.64
CA ILE A 120 0.27 1.90 3.80
C ILE A 120 1.13 1.07 4.73
N ILE A 121 1.13 1.42 6.01
CA ILE A 121 1.93 0.77 7.03
C ILE A 121 1.22 0.80 8.38
N ASP A 122 1.33 -0.27 9.15
CA ASP A 122 1.04 -0.30 10.57
C ASP A 122 2.33 -0.45 11.38
N HIS A 123 2.35 0.09 12.57
CA HIS A 123 3.55 0.17 13.39
C HIS A 123 3.40 -0.37 14.80
N VAL A 124 2.23 -0.86 15.21
CA VAL A 124 2.00 -1.18 16.62
C VAL A 124 2.88 -2.35 17.09
N ILE A 125 3.05 -3.36 16.23
CA ILE A 125 3.86 -4.55 16.55
C ILE A 125 5.12 -4.68 15.69
N TYR A 126 5.35 -3.72 14.82
CA TYR A 126 6.45 -3.68 13.90
C TYR A 126 7.80 -3.88 14.60
N HIS A 127 8.61 -4.80 14.09
CA HIS A 127 9.90 -5.19 14.67
C HIS A 127 9.84 -5.73 16.10
N THR A 128 8.73 -6.31 16.51
CA THR A 128 8.58 -6.99 17.79
C THR A 128 8.34 -8.50 17.62
N THR A 129 8.47 -9.25 18.69
CA THR A 129 8.12 -10.68 18.73
C THR A 129 6.62 -10.95 18.62
N PHE A 130 5.79 -9.90 18.65
CA PHE A 130 4.34 -9.97 18.43
C PHE A 130 3.94 -9.86 16.98
N ASP A 131 4.88 -9.64 16.07
CA ASP A 131 4.62 -9.65 14.63
C ASP A 131 4.51 -11.10 14.13
N ILE A 132 3.37 -11.70 14.39
CA ILE A 132 3.07 -13.10 14.12
C ILE A 132 1.85 -13.23 13.17
N PRO A 133 1.75 -14.31 12.38
CA PRO A 133 0.67 -14.50 11.41
C PRO A 133 -0.74 -14.45 12.01
N GLU A 134 -0.90 -14.86 13.28
CA GLU A 134 -2.17 -14.88 14.00
C GLU A 134 -2.77 -13.48 14.19
N LEU A 135 -1.93 -12.44 14.14
CA LEU A 135 -2.34 -11.04 14.23
C LEU A 135 -2.61 -10.40 12.87
N VAL A 136 -2.54 -11.17 11.79
CA VAL A 136 -2.84 -10.72 10.42
C VAL A 136 -4.18 -11.27 9.95
N PRO A 137 -5.31 -10.60 10.23
CA PRO A 137 -6.63 -11.12 9.87
C PRO A 137 -6.84 -11.15 8.36
N ALA A 138 -7.27 -12.29 7.82
CA ALA A 138 -7.54 -12.48 6.40
C ALA A 138 -8.58 -11.48 5.86
N GLU A 139 -9.55 -11.07 6.66
CA GLU A 139 -10.54 -10.05 6.27
C GLU A 139 -9.88 -8.68 6.03
N GLY A 140 -8.89 -8.30 6.83
CA GLY A 140 -8.12 -7.08 6.61
C GLY A 140 -7.32 -7.14 5.32
N MET A 141 -6.65 -8.27 5.04
CA MET A 141 -5.96 -8.50 3.77
C MET A 141 -6.91 -8.36 2.57
N LYS A 142 -8.11 -8.95 2.67
CA LYS A 142 -9.14 -8.85 1.63
C LYS A 142 -9.62 -7.42 1.41
N ARG A 143 -9.82 -6.64 2.47
CA ARG A 143 -10.23 -5.22 2.38
C ARG A 143 -9.14 -4.39 1.70
N SER A 144 -7.91 -4.54 2.14
CA SER A 144 -6.77 -3.86 1.54
C SER A 144 -6.62 -4.23 0.05
N ALA A 145 -6.65 -5.51 -0.29
CA ALA A 145 -6.57 -5.95 -1.68
C ALA A 145 -7.67 -5.32 -2.56
N LYS A 146 -8.93 -5.30 -2.10
CA LYS A 146 -10.03 -4.65 -2.82
C LYS A 146 -9.82 -3.15 -2.99
N ALA A 147 -9.33 -2.48 -1.95
CA ALA A 147 -9.03 -1.06 -2.02
C ALA A 147 -7.95 -0.78 -3.08
N PHE A 148 -6.88 -1.55 -3.09
CA PHE A 148 -5.78 -1.40 -4.04
C PHE A 148 -6.19 -1.72 -5.48
N LEU A 149 -6.99 -2.77 -5.71
CA LEU A 149 -7.57 -3.06 -7.02
C LEU A 149 -8.38 -1.85 -7.52
N GLY A 150 -9.25 -1.31 -6.69
CA GLY A 150 -10.04 -0.12 -7.04
C GLY A 150 -9.19 1.13 -7.30
N ILE A 151 -8.08 1.32 -6.57
CA ILE A 151 -7.12 2.40 -6.82
C ILE A 151 -6.49 2.24 -8.20
N ILE A 152 -6.01 1.05 -8.55
CA ILE A 152 -5.41 0.77 -9.86
C ILE A 152 -6.42 1.02 -10.98
N ASP A 153 -7.66 0.56 -10.82
CA ASP A 153 -8.72 0.79 -11.81
C ASP A 153 -9.02 2.27 -12.03
N ASP A 154 -8.99 3.09 -10.98
CA ASP A 154 -9.21 4.52 -11.11
C ASP A 154 -7.99 5.24 -11.70
N VAL A 155 -6.78 4.88 -11.27
CA VAL A 155 -5.53 5.41 -11.84
C VAL A 155 -5.43 5.10 -13.33
N ASN A 156 -5.90 3.95 -13.78
CA ASN A 156 -5.92 3.56 -15.19
C ASN A 156 -6.78 4.46 -16.08
N LYS A 157 -7.70 5.25 -15.50
CA LYS A 157 -8.58 6.19 -16.21
C LYS A 157 -8.03 7.61 -16.29
N LEU A 158 -6.89 7.87 -15.63
CA LEU A 158 -6.31 9.21 -15.52
C LEU A 158 -5.07 9.37 -16.40
N SER A 159 -4.78 10.61 -16.81
CA SER A 159 -3.50 10.94 -17.43
C SER A 159 -2.36 10.94 -16.40
N LEU A 160 -1.11 10.95 -16.84
CA LEU A 160 0.03 11.11 -15.94
C LEU A 160 0.04 12.50 -15.28
N GLU A 161 -0.42 13.52 -16.00
CA GLU A 161 -0.56 14.89 -15.49
C GLU A 161 -1.59 14.97 -14.34
N ASP A 162 -2.69 14.24 -14.45
CA ASP A 162 -3.72 14.15 -13.39
C ASP A 162 -3.20 13.53 -12.09
N LEU A 163 -2.13 12.75 -12.15
CA LEU A 163 -1.61 11.98 -11.01
C LEU A 163 -0.48 12.72 -10.28
N ARG A 164 0.22 13.64 -10.93
CA ARG A 164 1.38 14.43 -10.44
C ARG A 164 0.95 15.80 -9.92
#